data_02f32c138fc5b5135acf3e0ed872943f
#
_entry.id   02f32c138fc5b5135acf3e0ed872943f
#
_cell.length_a   1.000
_cell.length_b   1.000
_cell.length_c   1.000
_cell.angle_alpha   90.00
_cell.angle_beta   90.00
_cell.angle_gamma   90.00
#
_symmetry.space_group_name_H-M   'P 1'
#
loop_
_entity.id
_entity.type
_entity.pdbx_description
1 polymer ?
#
loop_
_entity_poly.entity_id
_entity_poly.type
_entity_poly.pdbx_seq_one_letter_code
_entity_poly.pdbx_strand_id
1 'polypeptide(L)'
;MEHLLTRRQLLAGLPAGLLLMRGWAHGLEHGRAVLGYQLDLSVLFNFLTFSLTGTVVQEVDRRAGRYQVTMEGKGTAISTKTEATGIIRDGRFKPVESRSVHIFRGRQNTSTTTYDYEGQRIELHAVTHTLLLGRRRQVDGVLALPPGHHVDDLVSTELNFASNTLERDADGTYHTLVVRRARAEDEGPDDVSPDGYQVELVPLRFRPSPDVATGRLTALVDITRFSSWARSHQPARVTFAPDRRLESMQSSLILGTRLSVRVTGNA
;
A
#
# COMPACT_ATOMS: atom_id res chain seq x y z
N MET A 1 -51.88 28.81 14.29
CA MET A 1 -52.28 27.54 13.63
C MET A 1 -51.04 26.98 13.00
N GLU A 2 -50.32 26.18 13.80
CA GLU A 2 -49.04 25.56 13.44
C GLU A 2 -49.31 24.22 12.76
N HIS A 3 -48.85 24.05 11.53
CA HIS A 3 -48.86 22.76 10.85
C HIS A 3 -47.59 21.98 11.23
N LEU A 4 -47.71 21.07 12.17
CA LEU A 4 -46.75 19.99 12.48
C LEU A 4 -46.67 19.05 11.28
N LEU A 5 -45.57 19.16 10.52
CA LEU A 5 -45.19 18.18 9.51
C LEU A 5 -44.69 16.91 10.22
N THR A 6 -45.44 15.85 10.10
CA THR A 6 -45.16 14.54 10.70
C THR A 6 -43.97 13.84 10.04
N ARG A 7 -43.10 13.24 10.87
CA ARG A 7 -41.90 12.49 10.57
C ARG A 7 -42.02 11.33 9.54
N ARG A 8 -43.21 11.08 8.98
CA ARG A 8 -43.48 9.94 8.09
C ARG A 8 -43.34 10.22 6.60
N GLN A 9 -43.08 11.44 6.17
CA GLN A 9 -42.97 11.80 4.75
C GLN A 9 -41.52 11.93 4.23
N LEU A 10 -40.52 11.64 5.04
CA LEU A 10 -39.10 11.75 4.68
C LEU A 10 -38.43 10.41 4.24
N LEU A 11 -39.21 9.32 4.14
CA LEU A 11 -38.65 7.98 3.80
C LEU A 11 -38.95 7.51 2.36
N ALA A 12 -39.55 8.34 1.52
CA ALA A 12 -39.95 7.96 0.16
C ALA A 12 -39.00 8.47 -0.95
N GLY A 13 -37.78 8.84 -0.65
CA GLY A 13 -36.86 9.44 -1.61
C GLY A 13 -35.41 8.91 -1.56
N LEU A 14 -35.20 7.63 -1.21
CA LEU A 14 -33.85 7.03 -1.37
C LEU A 14 -33.68 6.54 -2.81
N PRO A 15 -32.74 7.12 -3.58
CA PRO A 15 -32.57 6.78 -4.97
C PRO A 15 -31.97 5.37 -5.09
N ALA A 16 -32.52 4.59 -6.03
CA ALA A 16 -32.05 3.28 -6.47
C ALA A 16 -30.60 3.26 -7.00
N GLY A 17 -29.85 4.36 -6.88
CA GLY A 17 -28.46 4.50 -7.30
C GLY A 17 -27.42 3.83 -6.42
N LEU A 18 -27.77 3.43 -5.19
CA LEU A 18 -26.82 2.79 -4.25
C LEU A 18 -26.59 1.31 -4.50
N LEU A 19 -27.36 0.68 -5.38
CA LEU A 19 -27.25 -0.75 -5.73
C LEU A 19 -26.33 -1.04 -6.93
N LEU A 20 -25.88 -0.01 -7.65
CA LEU A 20 -25.05 -0.18 -8.85
C LEU A 20 -23.52 -0.14 -8.58
N MET A 21 -23.07 0.13 -7.35
CA MET A 21 -21.64 0.16 -7.04
C MET A 21 -21.05 -1.16 -6.51
N ARG A 22 -21.82 -2.23 -6.47
CA ARG A 22 -21.41 -3.53 -5.91
C ARG A 22 -20.66 -4.43 -6.89
N GLY A 23 -20.40 -4.02 -8.13
CA GLY A 23 -20.07 -4.92 -9.24
C GLY A 23 -18.64 -4.87 -9.81
N TRP A 24 -17.74 -4.00 -9.37
CA TRP A 24 -16.49 -3.77 -10.12
C TRP A 24 -15.29 -4.64 -9.74
N ALA A 25 -15.23 -5.20 -8.55
CA ALA A 25 -14.10 -6.04 -8.15
C ALA A 25 -14.28 -7.54 -8.44
N HIS A 26 -15.49 -8.02 -8.67
CA HIS A 26 -15.80 -9.44 -8.76
C HIS A 26 -16.16 -9.98 -10.16
N GLY A 27 -16.15 -9.15 -11.22
CA GLY A 27 -16.74 -9.57 -12.50
C GLY A 27 -15.95 -9.28 -13.78
N LEU A 28 -14.82 -8.58 -13.75
CA LEU A 28 -14.10 -8.30 -14.99
C LEU A 28 -13.08 -9.41 -15.26
N GLU A 29 -13.35 -10.25 -16.27
CA GLU A 29 -12.33 -11.16 -16.83
C GLU A 29 -11.13 -10.36 -17.39
N HIS A 30 -11.42 -9.18 -17.92
CA HIS A 30 -10.46 -8.18 -18.36
C HIS A 30 -10.88 -6.82 -17.84
N GLY A 31 -10.00 -6.11 -17.15
CA GLY A 31 -10.29 -4.78 -16.64
C GLY A 31 -9.05 -3.89 -16.58
N ARG A 32 -9.26 -2.63 -16.99
CA ARG A 32 -8.32 -1.55 -16.77
C ARG A 32 -9.00 -0.49 -15.91
N ALA A 33 -8.38 -0.15 -14.78
CA ALA A 33 -8.82 0.95 -13.93
C ALA A 33 -7.72 2.02 -13.86
N VAL A 34 -8.14 3.28 -13.85
CA VAL A 34 -7.24 4.42 -13.67
C VAL A 34 -7.76 5.24 -12.49
N LEU A 35 -6.94 5.39 -11.47
CA LEU A 35 -7.26 6.12 -10.26
C LEU A 35 -6.26 7.25 -10.06
N GLY A 36 -6.73 8.40 -9.65
CA GLY A 36 -5.87 9.47 -9.17
C GLY A 36 -5.43 9.21 -7.73
N TYR A 37 -4.28 9.74 -7.35
CA TYR A 37 -3.88 9.79 -5.95
C TYR A 37 -3.09 11.05 -5.63
N GLN A 38 -3.13 11.42 -4.35
CA GLN A 38 -2.32 12.49 -3.78
C GLN A 38 -1.54 11.94 -2.60
N LEU A 39 -0.27 12.30 -2.51
CA LEU A 39 0.59 12.01 -1.37
C LEU A 39 1.13 13.33 -0.82
N ASP A 40 0.99 13.52 0.47
CA ASP A 40 1.55 14.65 1.20
C ASP A 40 2.51 14.15 2.28
N LEU A 41 3.74 14.62 2.22
CA LEU A 41 4.78 14.37 3.21
C LEU A 41 5.13 15.68 3.89
N SER A 42 4.71 15.86 5.13
CA SER A 42 5.06 17.01 5.94
C SER A 42 6.16 16.61 6.91
N VAL A 43 7.24 17.36 6.97
CA VAL A 43 8.39 17.12 7.84
C VAL A 43 8.61 18.30 8.81
N LEU A 44 9.29 18.02 9.92
CA LEU A 44 9.64 19.02 10.94
C LEU A 44 8.41 19.83 11.40
N PHE A 45 7.38 19.13 11.92
CA PHE A 45 6.17 19.78 12.44
C PHE A 45 5.43 20.65 11.40
N ASN A 46 5.38 20.20 10.14
CA ASN A 46 4.80 20.88 8.98
C ASN A 46 5.59 22.11 8.49
N PHE A 47 6.83 22.29 8.93
CA PHE A 47 7.67 23.37 8.42
C PHE A 47 7.98 23.22 6.93
N LEU A 48 8.11 21.97 6.46
CA LEU A 48 8.28 21.64 5.04
C LEU A 48 7.23 20.62 4.63
N THR A 49 6.52 20.88 3.56
CA THR A 49 5.57 19.94 2.97
C THR A 49 5.94 19.67 1.52
N PHE A 50 5.99 18.37 1.18
CA PHE A 50 6.19 17.89 -0.17
C PHE A 50 4.92 17.19 -0.61
N SER A 51 4.31 17.71 -1.65
CA SER A 51 3.11 17.10 -2.23
C SER A 51 3.41 16.57 -3.60
N LEU A 52 2.84 15.43 -3.92
CA LEU A 52 2.78 14.91 -5.28
C LEU A 52 1.37 14.43 -5.60
N THR A 53 1.02 14.54 -6.85
CA THR A 53 -0.19 13.92 -7.42
C THR A 53 0.22 12.92 -8.49
N GLY A 54 -0.62 11.94 -8.71
CA GLY A 54 -0.30 10.89 -9.65
C GLY A 54 -1.49 10.04 -10.01
N THR A 55 -1.20 9.00 -10.77
CA THR A 55 -2.17 8.01 -11.23
C THR A 55 -1.73 6.60 -10.87
N VAL A 56 -2.69 5.76 -10.60
CA VAL A 56 -2.55 4.31 -10.53
C VAL A 56 -3.29 3.71 -11.72
N VAL A 57 -2.59 3.01 -12.57
CA VAL A 57 -3.17 2.23 -13.68
C VAL A 57 -3.10 0.77 -13.27
N GLN A 58 -4.24 0.13 -13.17
CA GLN A 58 -4.38 -1.27 -12.82
C GLN A 58 -4.95 -2.02 -14.03
N GLU A 59 -4.24 -3.02 -14.49
CA GLU A 59 -4.65 -3.90 -15.58
C GLU A 59 -4.70 -5.34 -15.06
N VAL A 60 -5.88 -5.96 -15.14
CA VAL A 60 -6.12 -7.32 -14.67
C VAL A 60 -6.71 -8.14 -15.80
N ASP A 61 -6.04 -9.21 -16.16
CA ASP A 61 -6.49 -10.21 -17.14
C ASP A 61 -6.63 -11.56 -16.43
N ARG A 62 -7.81 -11.82 -15.90
CA ARG A 62 -8.09 -13.09 -15.18
C ARG A 62 -8.08 -14.29 -16.12
N ARG A 63 -8.41 -14.10 -17.39
CA ARG A 63 -8.41 -15.18 -18.39
C ARG A 63 -6.99 -15.59 -18.74
N ALA A 64 -6.09 -14.61 -18.93
CA ALA A 64 -4.66 -14.89 -19.14
C ALA A 64 -3.92 -15.17 -17.83
N GLY A 65 -4.58 -15.04 -16.67
CA GLY A 65 -3.98 -15.27 -15.36
C GLY A 65 -2.86 -14.30 -15.02
N ARG A 66 -2.96 -13.02 -15.38
CA ARG A 66 -1.90 -12.02 -15.16
C ARG A 66 -2.46 -10.67 -14.76
N TYR A 67 -1.61 -9.88 -14.09
CA TYR A 67 -1.92 -8.50 -13.75
C TYR A 67 -0.67 -7.61 -13.89
N GLN A 68 -0.93 -6.33 -14.04
CA GLN A 68 0.05 -5.27 -13.99
C GLN A 68 -0.55 -4.05 -13.30
N VAL A 69 0.24 -3.43 -12.42
CA VAL A 69 -0.12 -2.16 -11.79
C VAL A 69 1.04 -1.20 -11.97
N THR A 70 0.74 -0.02 -12.49
CA THR A 70 1.70 1.09 -12.62
C THR A 70 1.18 2.26 -11.79
N MET A 71 2.01 2.75 -10.89
CA MET A 71 1.75 3.94 -10.09
C MET A 71 2.80 4.99 -10.43
N GLU A 72 2.37 6.14 -10.91
CA GLU A 72 3.25 7.26 -11.23
C GLU A 72 2.76 8.54 -10.57
N GLY A 73 3.68 9.30 -9.97
CA GLY A 73 3.35 10.57 -9.34
C GLY A 73 4.49 11.57 -9.44
N LYS A 74 4.12 12.84 -9.50
CA LYS A 74 5.07 13.95 -9.63
C LYS A 74 4.65 15.15 -8.77
N GLY A 75 5.62 15.73 -8.12
CA GLY A 75 5.53 16.98 -7.36
C GLY A 75 6.79 17.83 -7.56
N THR A 76 6.90 18.94 -6.86
CA THR A 76 7.97 19.93 -7.08
C THR A 76 9.37 19.37 -6.82
N ALA A 77 9.55 18.57 -5.78
CA ALA A 77 10.86 18.01 -5.40
C ALA A 77 10.83 16.50 -5.22
N ILE A 78 9.73 15.86 -5.64
CA ILE A 78 9.48 14.44 -5.46
C ILE A 78 8.80 13.87 -6.70
N SER A 79 9.27 12.73 -7.16
CA SER A 79 8.55 11.90 -8.13
C SER A 79 8.67 10.44 -7.75
N THR A 80 7.68 9.66 -8.15
CA THR A 80 7.64 8.22 -7.88
C THR A 80 7.11 7.49 -9.09
N LYS A 81 7.70 6.33 -9.36
CA LYS A 81 7.17 5.34 -10.28
C LYS A 81 7.30 3.97 -9.62
N THR A 82 6.21 3.24 -9.54
CA THR A 82 6.19 1.85 -9.08
C THR A 82 5.46 1.02 -10.12
N GLU A 83 6.04 -0.10 -10.48
CA GLU A 83 5.49 -1.09 -11.40
C GLU A 83 5.49 -2.44 -10.70
N ALA A 84 4.35 -3.10 -10.67
CA ALA A 84 4.21 -4.45 -10.14
C ALA A 84 3.52 -5.31 -11.19
N THR A 85 4.10 -6.46 -11.47
CA THR A 85 3.55 -7.46 -12.39
C THR A 85 3.45 -8.81 -11.69
N GLY A 86 2.50 -9.61 -12.08
CA GLY A 86 2.35 -10.93 -11.50
C GLY A 86 1.34 -11.80 -12.21
N ILE A 87 1.16 -12.98 -11.62
CA ILE A 87 0.22 -14.00 -12.09
C ILE A 87 -0.98 -14.10 -11.15
N ILE A 88 -2.10 -14.56 -11.70
CA ILE A 88 -3.30 -14.88 -10.93
C ILE A 88 -3.46 -16.40 -10.97
N ARG A 89 -3.33 -17.04 -9.81
CA ARG A 89 -3.50 -18.49 -9.66
C ARG A 89 -4.48 -18.77 -8.53
N ASP A 90 -5.49 -19.56 -8.78
CA ASP A 90 -6.56 -19.89 -7.80
C ASP A 90 -7.24 -18.64 -7.23
N GLY A 91 -7.44 -17.64 -8.08
CA GLY A 91 -8.02 -16.34 -7.71
C GLY A 91 -7.08 -15.38 -6.97
N ARG A 92 -5.91 -15.84 -6.53
CA ARG A 92 -4.92 -15.05 -5.78
C ARG A 92 -3.91 -14.38 -6.71
N PHE A 93 -3.62 -13.12 -6.42
CA PHE A 93 -2.59 -12.33 -7.07
C PHE A 93 -1.23 -12.66 -6.46
N LYS A 94 -0.30 -13.18 -7.28
CA LYS A 94 1.06 -13.56 -6.88
C LYS A 94 2.04 -12.65 -7.62
N PRO A 95 2.86 -11.85 -6.92
CA PRO A 95 3.82 -10.97 -7.58
C PRO A 95 4.91 -11.78 -8.29
N VAL A 96 5.33 -11.34 -9.46
CA VAL A 96 6.49 -11.87 -10.18
C VAL A 96 7.63 -10.86 -10.13
N GLU A 97 7.32 -9.61 -10.30
CA GLU A 97 8.29 -8.53 -10.20
C GLU A 97 7.63 -7.26 -9.68
N SER A 98 8.34 -6.56 -8.80
CA SER A 98 7.98 -5.22 -8.34
C SER A 98 9.20 -4.32 -8.47
N ARG A 99 9.05 -3.20 -9.19
CA ARG A 99 10.08 -2.18 -9.38
C ARG A 99 9.60 -0.85 -8.86
N SER A 100 10.47 -0.12 -8.18
CA SER A 100 10.18 1.25 -7.78
C SER A 100 11.35 2.18 -8.05
N VAL A 101 11.03 3.39 -8.48
CA VAL A 101 11.96 4.50 -8.63
C VAL A 101 11.35 5.71 -7.95
N HIS A 102 12.03 6.21 -6.93
CA HIS A 102 11.62 7.41 -6.21
C HIS A 102 12.74 8.44 -6.30
N ILE A 103 12.42 9.63 -6.75
CA ILE A 103 13.36 10.75 -6.79
C ILE A 103 12.92 11.76 -5.73
N PHE A 104 13.81 12.09 -4.82
CA PHE A 104 13.59 13.10 -3.81
C PHE A 104 14.77 14.07 -3.81
N ARG A 105 14.50 15.35 -4.08
CA ARG A 105 15.53 16.41 -4.18
C ARG A 105 16.69 16.01 -5.09
N GLY A 106 16.39 15.42 -6.25
CA GLY A 106 17.39 14.97 -7.23
C GLY A 106 18.10 13.65 -6.90
N ARG A 107 17.87 13.05 -5.70
CA ARG A 107 18.42 11.75 -5.34
C ARG A 107 17.47 10.65 -5.76
N GLN A 108 17.99 9.72 -6.53
CA GLN A 108 17.21 8.59 -7.03
C GLN A 108 17.37 7.38 -6.10
N ASN A 109 16.25 6.84 -5.66
CA ASN A 109 16.14 5.58 -4.95
C ASN A 109 15.50 4.56 -5.87
N THR A 110 16.08 3.37 -5.96
CA THR A 110 15.57 2.27 -6.78
C THR A 110 15.42 1.02 -5.94
N SER A 111 14.41 0.23 -6.25
CA SER A 111 14.24 -1.10 -5.67
C SER A 111 13.61 -2.02 -6.72
N THR A 112 14.12 -3.24 -6.80
CA THR A 112 13.54 -4.31 -7.63
C THR A 112 13.46 -5.57 -6.78
N THR A 113 12.29 -6.17 -6.70
CA THR A 113 12.06 -7.47 -6.08
C THR A 113 11.54 -8.43 -7.13
N THR A 114 12.17 -9.58 -7.26
CA THR A 114 11.78 -10.65 -8.20
C THR A 114 11.38 -11.88 -7.41
N TYR A 115 10.28 -12.51 -7.78
CA TYR A 115 9.72 -13.71 -7.15
C TYR A 115 9.78 -14.88 -8.13
N ASP A 116 10.73 -15.78 -7.94
CA ASP A 116 10.90 -16.99 -8.73
C ASP A 116 10.24 -18.17 -8.00
N TYR A 117 9.02 -18.50 -8.40
CA TYR A 117 8.25 -19.59 -7.80
C TYR A 117 8.76 -20.97 -8.20
N GLU A 118 9.43 -21.10 -9.35
CA GLU A 118 10.02 -22.36 -9.81
C GLU A 118 11.35 -22.62 -9.08
N GLY A 119 12.22 -21.63 -9.00
CA GLY A 119 13.46 -21.66 -8.23
C GLY A 119 13.27 -21.50 -6.73
N GLN A 120 12.04 -21.29 -6.25
CA GLN A 120 11.68 -21.08 -4.83
C GLN A 120 12.55 -20.03 -4.14
N ARG A 121 12.76 -18.90 -4.78
CA ARG A 121 13.59 -17.81 -4.28
C ARG A 121 12.99 -16.44 -4.57
N ILE A 122 13.40 -15.50 -3.75
CA ILE A 122 13.05 -14.07 -3.89
C ILE A 122 14.35 -13.30 -3.89
N GLU A 123 14.51 -12.40 -4.84
CA GLU A 123 15.68 -11.53 -4.94
C GLU A 123 15.27 -10.09 -4.71
N LEU A 124 16.00 -9.36 -3.87
CA LEU A 124 15.82 -7.93 -3.64
C LEU A 124 17.11 -7.18 -3.96
N HIS A 125 17.02 -6.25 -4.90
CA HIS A 125 18.07 -5.30 -5.22
C HIS A 125 17.58 -3.89 -4.97
N ALA A 126 18.24 -3.13 -4.10
CA ALA A 126 17.83 -1.77 -3.82
C ALA A 126 19.02 -0.83 -3.59
N VAL A 127 18.92 0.37 -4.15
CA VAL A 127 19.81 1.49 -3.85
C VAL A 127 18.94 2.64 -3.35
N THR A 128 19.13 3.02 -2.11
CA THR A 128 18.35 4.09 -1.48
C THR A 128 19.29 5.12 -0.85
N HIS A 129 18.75 6.30 -0.59
CA HIS A 129 19.47 7.36 0.13
C HIS A 129 18.66 7.75 1.36
N THR A 130 19.37 8.04 2.43
CA THR A 130 18.75 8.57 3.64
C THR A 130 18.15 9.94 3.38
N LEU A 131 17.07 10.28 4.09
CA LEU A 131 16.28 11.47 3.75
C LEU A 131 17.02 12.77 4.07
N LEU A 132 17.66 12.87 5.24
CA LEU A 132 18.30 14.11 5.70
C LEU A 132 19.71 14.23 5.12
N LEU A 133 20.59 13.26 5.40
CA LEU A 133 22.01 13.34 5.03
C LEU A 133 22.30 12.80 3.63
N GLY A 134 21.36 12.06 3.01
CA GLY A 134 21.53 11.50 1.68
C GLY A 134 22.60 10.43 1.58
N ARG A 135 22.88 9.74 2.68
CA ARG A 135 23.83 8.62 2.70
C ARG A 135 23.28 7.47 1.88
N ARG A 136 24.10 6.87 1.05
CA ARG A 136 23.71 5.75 0.18
C ARG A 136 23.63 4.46 0.98
N ARG A 137 22.52 3.73 0.77
CA ARG A 137 22.29 2.36 1.25
C ARG A 137 22.12 1.46 0.04
N GLN A 138 22.78 0.31 0.06
CA GLN A 138 22.65 -0.72 -0.97
C GLN A 138 22.26 -2.03 -0.33
N VAL A 139 21.32 -2.71 -0.94
CA VAL A 139 20.83 -4.04 -0.53
C VAL A 139 20.85 -4.93 -1.75
N ASP A 140 21.52 -6.06 -1.62
CA ASP A 140 21.51 -7.15 -2.60
C ASP A 140 21.34 -8.44 -1.83
N GLY A 141 20.20 -9.09 -1.96
CA GLY A 141 19.92 -10.27 -1.16
C GLY A 141 18.95 -11.23 -1.82
N VAL A 142 19.11 -12.49 -1.43
CA VAL A 142 18.29 -13.62 -1.88
C VAL A 142 17.70 -14.30 -0.67
N LEU A 143 16.41 -14.62 -0.73
CA LEU A 143 15.68 -15.39 0.27
C LEU A 143 15.09 -16.64 -0.36
N ALA A 144 15.00 -17.71 0.40
CA ALA A 144 14.17 -18.85 0.04
C ALA A 144 12.69 -18.48 0.18
N LEU A 145 11.87 -18.86 -0.78
CA LEU A 145 10.43 -18.77 -0.68
C LEU A 145 9.94 -19.84 0.31
N PRO A 146 9.31 -19.49 1.44
CA PRO A 146 8.92 -20.46 2.44
C PRO A 146 7.81 -21.37 1.91
N PRO A 147 7.94 -22.70 1.99
CA PRO A 147 6.92 -23.62 1.54
C PRO A 147 5.60 -23.41 2.29
N GLY A 148 4.49 -23.44 1.54
CA GLY A 148 3.16 -23.31 2.14
C GLY A 148 2.79 -21.90 2.62
N HIS A 149 3.65 -20.91 2.44
CA HIS A 149 3.36 -19.52 2.78
C HIS A 149 3.22 -18.66 1.53
N HIS A 150 2.41 -17.63 1.65
CA HIS A 150 2.31 -16.61 0.62
C HIS A 150 3.21 -15.42 0.95
N VAL A 151 3.95 -14.96 -0.05
CA VAL A 151 4.75 -13.75 0.02
C VAL A 151 4.22 -12.78 -1.01
N ASP A 152 3.82 -11.61 -0.55
CA ASP A 152 3.22 -10.55 -1.39
C ASP A 152 4.14 -9.32 -1.42
N ASP A 153 3.97 -8.49 -2.42
CA ASP A 153 4.35 -7.08 -2.35
C ASP A 153 3.16 -6.24 -1.85
N LEU A 154 3.34 -4.95 -1.70
CA LEU A 154 2.26 -4.07 -1.23
C LEU A 154 1.09 -4.00 -2.21
N VAL A 155 1.36 -4.10 -3.51
CA VAL A 155 0.34 -4.06 -4.57
C VAL A 155 -0.49 -5.33 -4.56
N SER A 156 0.16 -6.50 -4.57
CA SER A 156 -0.56 -7.77 -4.50
C SER A 156 -1.27 -7.97 -3.17
N THR A 157 -0.75 -7.44 -2.06
CA THR A 157 -1.46 -7.42 -0.77
C THR A 157 -2.79 -6.67 -0.88
N GLU A 158 -2.80 -5.48 -1.49
CA GLU A 158 -4.02 -4.70 -1.69
C GLU A 158 -5.01 -5.43 -2.60
N LEU A 159 -4.54 -5.97 -3.74
CA LEU A 159 -5.37 -6.73 -4.67
C LEU A 159 -5.97 -7.97 -4.03
N ASN A 160 -5.20 -8.70 -3.24
CA ASN A 160 -5.64 -9.89 -2.50
C ASN A 160 -6.65 -9.51 -1.40
N PHE A 161 -6.43 -8.40 -0.70
CA PHE A 161 -7.39 -7.92 0.29
C PHE A 161 -8.71 -7.50 -0.37
N ALA A 162 -8.67 -6.73 -1.46
CA ALA A 162 -9.85 -6.29 -2.20
C ALA A 162 -10.63 -7.48 -2.79
N SER A 163 -9.92 -8.49 -3.29
CA SER A 163 -10.51 -9.71 -3.87
C SER A 163 -10.89 -10.78 -2.83
N ASN A 164 -10.68 -10.52 -1.53
CA ASN A 164 -10.93 -11.46 -0.44
C ASN A 164 -10.14 -12.77 -0.53
N THR A 165 -8.94 -12.73 -1.09
CA THR A 165 -8.03 -13.87 -1.24
C THR A 165 -6.80 -13.76 -0.33
N LEU A 166 -6.69 -12.69 0.47
CA LEU A 166 -5.68 -12.56 1.50
C LEU A 166 -6.01 -13.48 2.67
N GLU A 167 -4.99 -14.12 3.25
CA GLU A 167 -5.15 -15.01 4.39
C GLU A 167 -5.73 -14.27 5.60
N ARG A 168 -6.63 -14.95 6.32
CA ARG A 168 -7.35 -14.38 7.45
C ARG A 168 -7.44 -15.36 8.60
N ASP A 169 -7.02 -14.91 9.78
CA ASP A 169 -7.15 -15.64 11.03
C ASP A 169 -8.61 -15.68 11.53
N ALA A 170 -8.91 -16.58 12.46
CA ALA A 170 -10.25 -16.73 13.04
C ALA A 170 -10.74 -15.46 13.76
N ASP A 171 -9.84 -14.64 14.29
CA ASP A 171 -10.15 -13.35 14.94
C ASP A 171 -10.43 -12.21 13.96
N GLY A 172 -10.30 -12.47 12.65
CA GLY A 172 -10.52 -11.50 11.58
C GLY A 172 -9.27 -10.72 11.16
N THR A 173 -8.10 -11.06 11.68
CA THR A 173 -6.82 -10.46 11.28
C THR A 173 -6.40 -11.01 9.92
N TYR A 174 -6.12 -10.13 8.98
CA TYR A 174 -5.51 -10.45 7.69
C TYR A 174 -3.99 -10.43 7.82
N HIS A 175 -3.33 -11.35 7.12
CA HIS A 175 -1.87 -11.42 7.15
C HIS A 175 -1.27 -11.93 5.84
N THR A 176 -0.02 -11.54 5.61
CA THR A 176 0.86 -12.07 4.56
C THR A 176 2.32 -11.83 4.97
N LEU A 177 3.26 -12.41 4.25
CA LEU A 177 4.68 -12.10 4.38
C LEU A 177 5.08 -11.10 3.29
N VAL A 178 5.95 -10.15 3.65
CA VAL A 178 6.46 -9.12 2.73
C VAL A 178 7.99 -9.10 2.81
N VAL A 179 8.63 -8.96 1.66
CA VAL A 179 10.08 -8.83 1.58
C VAL A 179 10.51 -7.42 1.95
N ARG A 180 11.54 -7.31 2.75
CA ARG A 180 12.16 -6.01 3.03
C ARG A 180 13.66 -6.15 3.32
N ARG A 181 14.34 -5.03 3.34
CA ARG A 181 15.67 -4.91 3.95
C ARG A 181 15.56 -5.15 5.46
N ALA A 182 16.40 -6.02 6.00
CA ALA A 182 16.54 -6.17 7.44
C ALA A 182 17.05 -4.87 8.07
N ARG A 183 16.57 -4.59 9.26
CA ARG A 183 16.84 -3.36 9.98
C ARG A 183 17.18 -3.66 11.42
N ALA A 184 18.23 -3.02 11.97
CA ALA A 184 18.49 -3.05 13.39
C ALA A 184 17.38 -2.31 14.16
N GLU A 185 17.07 -2.77 15.39
CA GLU A 185 16.00 -2.16 16.21
C GLU A 185 16.24 -0.69 16.51
N ASP A 186 17.49 -0.30 16.69
CA ASP A 186 17.97 1.04 17.00
C ASP A 186 18.37 1.87 15.77
N GLU A 187 18.22 1.31 14.55
CA GLU A 187 18.60 2.01 13.32
C GLU A 187 17.81 3.31 13.16
N GLY A 188 18.51 4.42 13.22
CA GLY A 188 17.96 5.73 12.96
C GLY A 188 17.67 6.01 11.48
N PRO A 189 16.98 7.13 11.20
CA PRO A 189 16.55 7.47 9.84
C PRO A 189 17.69 7.72 8.86
N ASP A 190 18.86 8.12 9.36
CA ASP A 190 20.04 8.44 8.56
C ASP A 190 21.24 7.50 8.79
N ASP A 191 21.03 6.41 9.53
CA ASP A 191 22.09 5.44 9.76
C ASP A 191 22.31 4.57 8.53
N VAL A 192 23.56 4.16 8.34
CA VAL A 192 23.99 3.26 7.27
C VAL A 192 24.86 2.18 7.92
N SER A 193 24.47 0.93 7.68
CA SER A 193 25.26 -0.22 8.16
C SER A 193 26.55 -0.33 7.35
N PRO A 194 27.73 -0.37 8.01
CA PRO A 194 29.00 -0.60 7.34
C PRO A 194 29.10 -2.01 6.74
N ASP A 195 28.42 -3.01 7.35
CA ASP A 195 28.46 -4.40 6.94
C ASP A 195 27.42 -4.73 5.84
N GLY A 196 26.76 -3.69 5.30
CA GLY A 196 25.68 -3.84 4.33
C GLY A 196 24.35 -4.23 5.00
N TYR A 197 23.43 -4.69 4.17
CA TYR A 197 22.06 -5.01 4.61
C TYR A 197 21.65 -6.39 4.13
N GLN A 198 21.07 -7.15 5.02
CA GLN A 198 20.41 -8.40 4.69
C GLN A 198 18.97 -8.16 4.26
N VAL A 199 18.37 -9.18 3.66
CA VAL A 199 16.96 -9.23 3.28
C VAL A 199 16.22 -10.17 4.22
N GLU A 200 15.00 -9.84 4.58
CA GLU A 200 14.17 -10.68 5.45
C GLU A 200 12.71 -10.68 5.00
N LEU A 201 11.98 -11.70 5.43
CA LEU A 201 10.53 -11.76 5.35
C LEU A 201 9.94 -11.27 6.67
N VAL A 202 9.00 -10.35 6.58
CA VAL A 202 8.29 -9.86 7.76
C VAL A 202 6.79 -10.02 7.60
N PRO A 203 6.05 -10.37 8.66
CA PRO A 203 4.61 -10.41 8.60
C PRO A 203 4.03 -8.99 8.50
N LEU A 204 3.17 -8.78 7.51
CA LEU A 204 2.25 -7.65 7.44
C LEU A 204 0.91 -8.14 7.97
N ARG A 205 0.44 -7.56 9.05
CA ARG A 205 -0.81 -7.94 9.72
C ARG A 205 -1.68 -6.71 9.95
N PHE A 206 -2.98 -6.85 9.72
CA PHE A 206 -3.95 -5.79 10.02
C PHE A 206 -5.34 -6.39 10.24
N ARG A 207 -6.10 -5.75 11.11
CA ARG A 207 -7.47 -6.14 11.41
C ARG A 207 -8.41 -4.98 11.07
N PRO A 208 -9.15 -5.08 9.97
CA PRO A 208 -10.13 -4.06 9.62
C PRO A 208 -11.34 -4.11 10.55
N SER A 209 -11.81 -2.93 10.92
CA SER A 209 -13.05 -2.75 11.68
C SER A 209 -13.83 -1.56 11.14
N PRO A 210 -15.17 -1.55 11.23
CA PRO A 210 -15.95 -0.38 10.90
C PRO A 210 -15.58 0.80 11.81
N ASP A 211 -15.32 1.95 11.22
CA ASP A 211 -15.17 3.21 11.94
C ASP A 211 -16.55 3.68 12.40
N VAL A 212 -16.71 3.92 13.69
CA VAL A 212 -18.00 4.23 14.32
C VAL A 212 -18.62 5.52 13.76
N ALA A 213 -17.79 6.50 13.40
CA ALA A 213 -18.26 7.80 12.94
C ALA A 213 -18.66 7.80 11.47
N THR A 214 -17.95 7.04 10.64
CA THR A 214 -18.10 7.07 9.18
C THR A 214 -18.70 5.81 8.58
N GLY A 215 -18.75 4.72 9.35
CA GLY A 215 -19.13 3.38 8.87
C GLY A 215 -18.13 2.76 7.89
N ARG A 216 -17.04 3.44 7.58
CA ARG A 216 -16.00 2.95 6.67
C ARG A 216 -15.13 1.91 7.32
N LEU A 217 -14.62 0.99 6.52
CA LEU A 217 -13.67 -0.01 7.00
C LEU A 217 -12.31 0.66 7.22
N THR A 218 -11.77 0.55 8.43
CA THR A 218 -10.45 1.08 8.79
C THR A 218 -9.59 0.02 9.43
N ALA A 219 -8.28 0.12 9.28
CA ALA A 219 -7.32 -0.72 9.96
C ALA A 219 -6.16 0.11 10.52
N LEU A 220 -5.55 -0.39 11.58
CA LEU A 220 -4.27 0.09 12.09
C LEU A 220 -3.19 -0.89 11.64
N VAL A 221 -2.16 -0.36 10.98
CA VAL A 221 -1.04 -1.13 10.42
C VAL A 221 0.24 -0.70 11.12
N ASP A 222 0.93 -1.66 11.72
CA ASP A 222 2.26 -1.40 12.27
C ASP A 222 3.26 -1.26 11.12
N ILE A 223 3.76 -0.05 10.92
CA ILE A 223 4.75 0.27 9.90
C ILE A 223 6.17 0.40 10.44
N THR A 224 6.40 0.12 11.74
CA THR A 224 7.74 0.23 12.36
C THR A 224 8.74 -0.72 11.71
N ARG A 225 8.28 -1.84 11.24
CA ARG A 225 9.10 -2.80 10.51
C ARG A 225 9.46 -2.36 9.09
N PHE A 226 8.72 -1.41 8.50
CA PHE A 226 8.88 -0.98 7.11
C PHE A 226 9.56 0.39 6.98
N SER A 227 9.59 1.19 8.02
CA SER A 227 10.13 2.54 7.98
C SER A 227 10.91 2.88 9.24
N SER A 228 12.16 3.35 9.07
CA SER A 228 12.97 3.92 10.16
C SER A 228 12.43 5.26 10.68
N TRP A 229 11.44 5.80 10.02
CA TRP A 229 10.73 7.01 10.43
C TRP A 229 9.47 6.71 11.23
N ALA A 230 9.02 5.45 11.26
CA ALA A 230 7.85 5.06 12.03
C ALA A 230 8.11 5.19 13.53
N ARG A 231 7.08 5.60 14.25
CA ARG A 231 7.11 5.66 15.72
C ARG A 231 6.57 4.37 16.30
N SER A 232 7.25 3.86 17.32
CA SER A 232 6.68 2.82 18.17
C SER A 232 5.34 3.30 18.75
N HIS A 233 4.35 2.41 18.78
CA HIS A 233 3.00 2.67 19.28
C HIS A 233 2.16 3.70 18.49
N GLN A 234 2.59 4.12 17.31
CA GLN A 234 1.81 4.97 16.42
C GLN A 234 1.64 4.30 15.05
N PRO A 235 0.72 3.31 14.94
CA PRO A 235 0.47 2.63 13.69
C PRO A 235 -0.11 3.58 12.64
N ALA A 236 0.09 3.27 11.38
CA ALA A 236 -0.59 3.95 10.30
C ALA A 236 -2.08 3.60 10.31
N ARG A 237 -2.94 4.60 10.14
CA ARG A 237 -4.38 4.39 9.90
C ARG A 237 -4.62 4.25 8.41
N VAL A 238 -5.22 3.15 8.03
CA VAL A 238 -5.62 2.86 6.65
C VAL A 238 -7.14 2.85 6.59
N THR A 239 -7.72 3.54 5.61
CA THR A 239 -9.16 3.55 5.34
C THR A 239 -9.41 2.92 3.99
N PHE A 240 -10.42 2.09 3.93
CA PHE A 240 -10.80 1.36 2.73
C PHE A 240 -12.16 1.85 2.21
N ALA A 241 -12.29 1.91 0.91
CA ALA A 241 -13.55 2.10 0.23
C ALA A 241 -14.49 0.88 0.45
N PRO A 242 -15.80 1.00 0.14
CA PRO A 242 -16.75 -0.11 0.31
C PRO A 242 -16.36 -1.39 -0.45
N ASP A 243 -15.65 -1.27 -1.55
CA ASP A 243 -15.10 -2.38 -2.35
C ASP A 243 -13.74 -2.87 -1.84
N ARG A 244 -13.32 -2.43 -0.65
CA ARG A 244 -12.10 -2.82 0.06
C ARG A 244 -10.80 -2.33 -0.58
N ARG A 245 -10.84 -1.50 -1.62
CA ARG A 245 -9.64 -0.83 -2.13
C ARG A 245 -9.15 0.23 -1.14
N LEU A 246 -7.86 0.50 -1.16
CA LEU A 246 -7.28 1.59 -0.39
C LEU A 246 -7.92 2.93 -0.79
N GLU A 247 -8.45 3.66 0.17
CA GLU A 247 -8.96 5.02 -0.01
C GLU A 247 -7.99 6.06 0.54
N SER A 248 -7.46 5.81 1.74
CA SER A 248 -6.45 6.69 2.33
C SER A 248 -5.57 5.96 3.33
N MET A 249 -4.37 6.49 3.51
CA MET A 249 -3.45 6.10 4.57
C MET A 249 -2.90 7.35 5.25
N GLN A 250 -2.82 7.34 6.57
CA GLN A 250 -2.22 8.40 7.36
C GLN A 250 -1.28 7.80 8.39
N SER A 251 -0.11 8.40 8.54
CA SER A 251 0.87 8.00 9.55
C SER A 251 1.56 9.22 10.16
N SER A 252 1.75 9.14 11.46
CA SER A 252 2.64 10.06 12.19
C SER A 252 4.00 9.39 12.37
N LEU A 253 5.03 10.10 11.95
CA LEU A 253 6.40 9.63 11.94
C LEU A 253 7.23 10.41 12.96
N ILE A 254 8.51 10.04 13.13
CA ILE A 254 9.43 10.79 14.02
C ILE A 254 9.62 12.25 13.55
N LEU A 255 10.18 13.09 14.42
CA LEU A 255 10.46 14.51 14.15
C LEU A 255 9.24 15.31 13.67
N GLY A 256 8.02 14.95 14.13
CA GLY A 256 6.80 15.62 13.71
C GLY A 256 6.47 15.45 12.22
N THR A 257 7.05 14.45 11.58
CA THR A 257 6.75 14.11 10.18
C THR A 257 5.39 13.46 10.09
N ARG A 258 4.64 13.77 9.04
CA ARG A 258 3.35 13.16 8.71
C ARG A 258 3.33 12.71 7.27
N LEU A 259 2.80 11.54 7.05
CA LEU A 259 2.53 11.01 5.71
C LEU A 259 1.02 10.87 5.55
N SER A 260 0.48 11.41 4.47
CA SER A 260 -0.90 11.21 4.06
C SER A 260 -0.94 10.78 2.60
N VAL A 261 -1.66 9.71 2.33
CA VAL A 261 -1.95 9.25 0.97
C VAL A 261 -3.47 9.24 0.82
N ARG A 262 -3.98 9.74 -0.28
CA ARG A 262 -5.40 9.67 -0.65
C ARG A 262 -5.54 9.19 -2.08
N VAL A 263 -6.40 8.23 -2.30
CA VAL A 263 -6.86 7.87 -3.63
C VAL A 263 -8.02 8.80 -3.97
N THR A 264 -7.88 9.55 -5.05
CA THR A 264 -8.91 10.41 -5.61
C THR A 264 -9.60 9.63 -6.72
N GLY A 265 -10.92 9.73 -6.87
CA GLY A 265 -11.70 8.93 -7.83
C GLY A 265 -11.09 8.81 -9.24
N ASN A 266 -11.83 8.26 -10.19
CA ASN A 266 -11.35 8.04 -11.56
C ASN A 266 -10.71 9.32 -12.12
N ALA A 267 -9.45 9.19 -12.57
CA ALA A 267 -8.70 10.25 -13.24
C ALA A 267 -9.15 10.40 -14.69
#